data_489b58aac1d4f3a39d725434f386ad62
#
_entry.id   489b58aac1d4f3a39d725434f386ad62
#
_cell.length_a   1.000
_cell.length_b   1.000
_cell.length_c   1.000
_cell.angle_alpha   90.00
_cell.angle_beta   90.00
_cell.angle_gamma   90.00
#
_symmetry.space_group_name_H-M   'P 1'
#
loop_
_entity.id
_entity.type
_entity.pdbx_description
1 polymer ?
#
loop_
_entity_poly.entity_id
_entity_poly.type
_entity_poly.pdbx_seq_one_letter_code
_entity_poly.pdbx_strand_id
1 'polypeptide(L)'
;MQEEVEGLKNKIKKFSKGDFQTAGPEIVFDETCLILTIGEGEVYRGSFTIRSQTDGAIRGIVYPSSFRMRCVEQGFEGNPVTVRFEYDGRNLRPGHVEQGKFSVVCNGGEYEVAFTAIIEKPYVMTAYGKVQSTDDFKRLAIKDFSEAQRLFRSREFYEVLKYENPRTFHLYDNMRKWALDEQAMEEFLVGIKQKECIFLTLQGEGMLFEDLKEATKGSFTVIKNTW
;
A
#
# COMPACT_ATOMS: atom_id res chain seq x y z
N MET A 1 36.54 42.11 -23.44
CA MET A 1 35.92 43.31 -22.82
C MET A 1 34.71 43.85 -23.58
N GLN A 2 34.77 44.17 -24.91
CA GLN A 2 33.58 44.66 -25.63
C GLN A 2 32.47 43.59 -25.79
N GLU A 3 32.80 42.35 -26.08
CA GLU A 3 31.84 41.23 -26.19
C GLU A 3 31.14 40.90 -24.87
N GLU A 4 31.86 41.00 -23.75
CA GLU A 4 31.25 40.77 -22.41
C GLU A 4 30.25 41.85 -22.05
N VAL A 5 30.55 43.12 -22.37
CA VAL A 5 29.64 44.28 -22.12
C VAL A 5 28.40 44.22 -23.01
N GLU A 6 28.53 43.73 -24.24
CA GLU A 6 27.38 43.52 -25.14
C GLU A 6 26.51 42.35 -24.71
N GLY A 7 27.12 41.26 -24.22
CA GLY A 7 26.46 40.13 -23.60
C GLY A 7 25.66 40.55 -22.35
N LEU A 8 26.25 41.41 -21.52
CA LEU A 8 25.55 41.96 -20.30
C LEU A 8 24.39 42.90 -20.69
N LYS A 9 24.56 43.77 -21.68
CA LYS A 9 23.48 44.65 -22.21
C LYS A 9 22.32 43.83 -22.78
N ASN A 10 22.60 42.76 -23.49
CA ASN A 10 21.58 41.87 -24.03
C ASN A 10 20.81 41.09 -22.90
N LYS A 11 21.51 40.65 -21.86
CA LYS A 11 20.87 40.10 -20.66
C LYS A 11 19.98 41.09 -19.96
N ILE A 12 20.44 42.33 -19.73
CA ILE A 12 19.66 43.39 -19.11
C ILE A 12 18.43 43.75 -19.97
N LYS A 13 18.57 43.81 -21.30
CA LYS A 13 17.43 44.05 -22.22
C LYS A 13 16.39 42.93 -22.21
N LYS A 14 16.79 41.68 -22.03
CA LYS A 14 15.88 40.54 -21.85
C LYS A 14 15.16 40.60 -20.49
N PHE A 15 15.88 40.96 -19.43
CA PHE A 15 15.28 41.20 -18.11
C PHE A 15 14.23 42.34 -18.12
N SER A 16 14.51 43.43 -18.82
CA SER A 16 13.57 44.59 -18.90
C SER A 16 12.32 44.29 -19.74
N LYS A 17 12.33 43.24 -20.56
CA LYS A 17 11.19 42.82 -21.38
C LYS A 17 10.39 41.68 -20.75
N GLY A 18 10.74 41.21 -19.52
CA GLY A 18 10.07 40.13 -18.85
C GLY A 18 10.38 38.74 -19.49
N ASP A 19 11.36 38.66 -20.37
CA ASP A 19 11.79 37.40 -21.01
C ASP A 19 12.83 36.71 -20.13
N PHE A 20 12.31 36.02 -19.12
CA PHE A 20 13.09 35.25 -18.11
C PHE A 20 13.43 33.83 -18.57
N GLN A 21 13.36 33.54 -19.87
CA GLN A 21 13.81 32.24 -20.37
C GLN A 21 15.35 32.16 -20.32
N THR A 22 15.89 31.97 -19.13
CA THR A 22 17.16 31.26 -18.99
C THR A 22 16.84 29.81 -19.34
N ALA A 23 17.38 29.33 -20.45
CA ALA A 23 17.35 27.92 -20.77
C ALA A 23 18.05 27.16 -19.63
N GLY A 24 17.28 26.71 -18.65
CA GLY A 24 17.75 25.86 -17.58
C GLY A 24 18.08 24.46 -18.12
N PRO A 25 18.80 23.65 -17.36
CA PRO A 25 19.08 22.29 -17.76
C PRO A 25 17.77 21.51 -17.97
N GLU A 26 17.70 20.72 -19.03
CA GLU A 26 16.58 19.81 -19.26
C GLU A 26 16.71 18.62 -18.29
N ILE A 27 15.75 18.48 -17.40
CA ILE A 27 15.79 17.53 -16.27
C ILE A 27 15.08 16.23 -16.64
N VAL A 28 15.73 15.11 -16.31
CA VAL A 28 15.19 13.75 -16.46
C VAL A 28 15.36 13.01 -15.13
N PHE A 29 14.34 12.25 -14.77
CA PHE A 29 14.31 11.36 -13.61
C PHE A 29 14.46 9.91 -14.08
N ASP A 30 15.19 9.09 -13.33
CA ASP A 30 15.24 7.64 -13.57
C ASP A 30 13.88 6.99 -13.26
N GLU A 31 13.19 7.50 -12.24
CA GLU A 31 11.85 7.06 -11.86
C GLU A 31 10.96 8.26 -11.56
N THR A 32 9.75 8.26 -12.11
CA THR A 32 8.73 9.30 -11.86
C THR A 32 7.64 8.84 -10.89
N CYS A 33 7.61 7.52 -10.61
CA CYS A 33 6.69 6.89 -9.67
C CYS A 33 7.40 5.79 -8.90
N LEU A 34 7.49 5.93 -7.58
CA LEU A 34 8.15 5.00 -6.68
C LEU A 34 7.11 4.14 -5.96
N ILE A 35 7.29 2.82 -5.96
CA ILE A 35 6.48 1.89 -5.18
C ILE A 35 7.34 1.35 -4.03
N LEU A 36 6.97 1.69 -2.79
CA LEU A 36 7.70 1.33 -1.59
C LEU A 36 6.94 0.21 -0.88
N THR A 37 7.48 -1.01 -0.91
CA THR A 37 6.95 -2.15 -0.14
C THR A 37 7.73 -2.27 1.15
N ILE A 38 7.04 -2.15 2.28
CA ILE A 38 7.62 -1.95 3.61
C ILE A 38 7.11 -3.03 4.55
N GLY A 39 8.01 -3.71 5.25
CA GLY A 39 7.66 -4.66 6.32
C GLY A 39 6.98 -3.97 7.51
N GLU A 40 6.17 -4.73 8.25
CA GLU A 40 5.53 -4.19 9.46
C GLU A 40 6.59 -3.70 10.47
N GLY A 41 6.46 -2.45 10.91
CA GLY A 41 7.37 -1.84 11.89
C GLY A 41 8.73 -1.40 11.34
N GLU A 42 8.94 -1.46 10.04
CA GLU A 42 10.22 -1.12 9.41
C GLU A 42 10.28 0.33 8.93
N VAL A 43 11.51 0.77 8.70
CA VAL A 43 11.83 2.02 8.00
C VAL A 43 12.39 1.65 6.63
N TYR A 44 11.73 2.12 5.58
CA TYR A 44 12.20 1.93 4.21
C TYR A 44 13.24 2.97 3.86
N ARG A 45 14.30 2.56 3.16
CA ARG A 45 15.33 3.43 2.61
C ARG A 45 15.42 3.25 1.11
N GLY A 46 15.36 4.36 0.39
CA GLY A 46 15.41 4.35 -1.06
C GLY A 46 16.11 5.57 -1.63
N SER A 47 16.20 5.61 -2.94
CA SER A 47 16.75 6.75 -3.67
C SER A 47 16.17 6.82 -5.07
N PHE A 48 16.21 7.99 -5.67
CA PHE A 48 15.98 8.21 -7.10
C PHE A 48 17.04 9.18 -7.64
N THR A 49 17.25 9.16 -8.96
CA THR A 49 18.30 9.94 -9.59
C THR A 49 17.72 11.02 -10.49
N ILE A 50 18.29 12.21 -10.40
CA ILE A 50 17.98 13.35 -11.25
C ILE A 50 19.18 13.59 -12.17
N ARG A 51 18.94 13.72 -13.47
CA ARG A 51 19.97 13.99 -14.47
C ARG A 51 19.59 15.19 -15.32
N SER A 52 20.59 15.93 -15.76
CA SER A 52 20.44 16.88 -16.85
C SER A 52 20.81 16.20 -18.17
N GLN A 53 20.03 16.44 -19.22
CA GLN A 53 20.39 16.04 -20.59
C GLN A 53 21.49 16.91 -21.18
N THR A 54 21.69 18.09 -20.57
CA THR A 54 22.80 18.99 -20.92
C THR A 54 23.92 18.89 -19.89
N ASP A 55 25.14 19.27 -20.24
CA ASP A 55 26.31 19.17 -19.35
C ASP A 55 26.29 20.13 -18.14
N GLY A 56 25.18 20.80 -17.88
CA GLY A 56 25.00 21.73 -16.77
C GLY A 56 24.77 21.03 -15.42
N ALA A 57 25.37 21.59 -14.36
CA ALA A 57 25.09 21.16 -12.99
C ALA A 57 23.65 21.52 -12.61
N ILE A 58 22.96 20.57 -11.99
CA ILE A 58 21.63 20.75 -11.40
C ILE A 58 21.84 21.24 -9.98
N ARG A 59 21.12 22.28 -9.59
CA ARG A 59 21.09 22.79 -8.21
C ARG A 59 19.66 22.97 -7.79
N GLY A 60 19.32 22.49 -6.60
CA GLY A 60 17.93 22.59 -6.14
C GLY A 60 17.71 22.07 -4.74
N ILE A 61 16.45 21.99 -4.41
CA ILE A 61 15.96 21.41 -3.17
C ILE A 61 14.88 20.37 -3.47
N VAL A 62 14.73 19.40 -2.57
CA VAL A 62 13.70 18.37 -2.62
C VAL A 62 13.03 18.28 -1.26
N TYR A 63 11.70 18.17 -1.28
CA TYR A 63 10.92 17.96 -0.08
C TYR A 63 9.72 17.05 -0.34
N PRO A 64 9.43 16.13 0.58
CA PRO A 64 8.29 15.23 0.46
C PRO A 64 6.99 15.89 0.94
N SER A 65 5.86 15.44 0.42
CA SER A 65 4.52 15.84 0.86
C SER A 65 4.06 15.15 2.15
N SER A 66 4.69 14.04 2.54
CA SER A 66 4.34 13.27 3.74
C SER A 66 5.31 13.56 4.88
N PHE A 67 4.79 13.69 6.10
CA PHE A 67 5.61 13.82 7.32
C PHE A 67 6.36 12.53 7.70
N ARG A 68 5.94 11.37 7.16
CA ARG A 68 6.61 10.07 7.33
C ARG A 68 7.81 9.90 6.41
N MET A 69 7.87 10.69 5.36
CA MET A 69 8.95 10.69 4.40
C MET A 69 9.98 11.76 4.75
N ARG A 70 11.24 11.40 4.76
CA ARG A 70 12.34 12.32 5.00
C ARG A 70 13.42 12.18 3.94
N CYS A 71 13.82 13.25 3.29
CA CYS A 71 15.04 13.27 2.49
C CYS A 71 16.26 13.37 3.40
N VAL A 72 17.29 12.58 3.13
CA VAL A 72 18.56 12.60 3.89
C VAL A 72 19.22 13.96 3.73
N GLU A 73 19.22 14.47 2.51
CA GLU A 73 19.69 15.80 2.15
C GLU A 73 18.57 16.51 1.38
N GLN A 74 18.22 17.73 1.81
CA GLN A 74 17.20 18.51 1.13
C GLN A 74 17.77 19.32 -0.04
N GLY A 75 18.99 19.82 0.09
CA GLY A 75 19.67 20.55 -0.97
C GLY A 75 20.58 19.65 -1.76
N PHE A 76 20.68 19.88 -3.05
CA PHE A 76 21.53 19.11 -3.94
C PHE A 76 22.22 19.97 -5.01
N GLU A 77 23.42 19.52 -5.42
CA GLU A 77 24.16 20.10 -6.53
C GLU A 77 24.98 18.99 -7.24
N GLY A 78 24.93 18.95 -8.57
CA GLY A 78 25.71 18.01 -9.39
C GLY A 78 24.98 17.59 -10.66
N ASN A 79 25.57 16.64 -11.39
CA ASN A 79 24.94 15.95 -12.52
C ASN A 79 25.71 14.63 -12.78
N PRO A 80 25.10 13.45 -12.49
CA PRO A 80 23.78 13.23 -11.90
C PRO A 80 23.72 13.53 -10.40
N VAL A 81 22.52 13.67 -9.86
CA VAL A 81 22.23 13.81 -8.43
C VAL A 81 21.39 12.63 -7.95
N THR A 82 21.82 11.98 -6.87
CA THR A 82 21.04 10.91 -6.22
C THR A 82 20.38 11.47 -4.95
N VAL A 83 19.07 11.51 -4.95
CA VAL A 83 18.26 11.88 -3.80
C VAL A 83 17.98 10.64 -2.96
N ARG A 84 18.47 10.62 -1.71
CA ARG A 84 18.21 9.54 -0.74
C ARG A 84 17.10 9.91 0.21
N PHE A 85 16.24 8.96 0.51
CA PHE A 85 15.11 9.19 1.40
C PHE A 85 14.84 8.00 2.34
N GLU A 86 14.14 8.29 3.42
CA GLU A 86 13.63 7.31 4.38
C GLU A 86 12.14 7.51 4.56
N TYR A 87 11.38 6.41 4.60
CA TYR A 87 9.95 6.41 4.94
C TYR A 87 9.75 5.66 6.26
N ASP A 88 9.10 6.29 7.23
CA ASP A 88 8.82 5.71 8.55
C ASP A 88 7.51 4.91 8.53
N GLY A 89 7.63 3.59 8.36
CA GLY A 89 6.52 2.63 8.41
C GLY A 89 6.15 2.17 9.82
N ARG A 90 6.87 2.61 10.86
CA ARG A 90 6.59 2.21 12.24
C ARG A 90 5.22 2.70 12.68
N ASN A 91 4.52 1.86 13.45
CA ASN A 91 3.16 2.12 13.94
C ASN A 91 2.08 2.21 12.85
N LEU A 92 2.39 1.82 11.62
CA LEU A 92 1.40 1.60 10.58
C LEU A 92 0.91 0.15 10.60
N ARG A 93 -0.38 -0.03 10.29
CA ARG A 93 -0.97 -1.37 10.22
C ARG A 93 -0.65 -2.03 8.89
N PRO A 94 -0.42 -3.34 8.85
CA PRO A 94 -0.33 -4.09 7.60
C PRO A 94 -1.51 -3.80 6.67
N GLY A 95 -1.19 -3.62 5.39
CA GLY A 95 -2.14 -3.21 4.36
C GLY A 95 -2.44 -1.71 4.30
N HIS A 96 -1.77 -0.88 5.12
CA HIS A 96 -1.83 0.57 4.98
C HIS A 96 -1.19 0.99 3.65
N VAL A 97 -1.86 1.91 2.95
CA VAL A 97 -1.37 2.50 1.70
C VAL A 97 -1.38 4.01 1.86
N GLU A 98 -0.25 4.63 1.60
CA GLU A 98 -0.12 6.08 1.56
C GLU A 98 0.43 6.51 0.21
N GLN A 99 -0.21 7.51 -0.40
CA GLN A 99 0.24 8.14 -1.64
C GLN A 99 0.74 9.54 -1.35
N GLY A 100 1.83 9.89 -2.00
CA GLY A 100 2.42 11.21 -1.86
C GLY A 100 3.35 11.52 -3.03
N LYS A 101 4.11 12.60 -2.87
CA LYS A 101 5.06 13.06 -3.88
C LYS A 101 6.28 13.71 -3.24
N PHE A 102 7.37 13.73 -3.97
CA PHE A 102 8.48 14.62 -3.77
C PHE A 102 8.31 15.82 -4.70
N SER A 103 8.41 17.00 -4.15
CA SER A 103 8.51 18.23 -4.93
C SER A 103 9.99 18.58 -5.09
N VAL A 104 10.44 18.71 -6.33
CA VAL A 104 11.81 19.02 -6.71
C VAL A 104 11.81 20.42 -7.35
N VAL A 105 12.45 21.36 -6.71
CA VAL A 105 12.60 22.73 -7.24
C VAL A 105 14.07 22.96 -7.56
N CYS A 106 14.38 23.20 -8.80
CA CYS A 106 15.77 23.34 -9.27
C CYS A 106 15.91 24.41 -10.38
N ASN A 107 17.16 24.64 -10.78
CA ASN A 107 17.46 25.58 -11.86
C ASN A 107 16.92 25.15 -13.24
N GLY A 108 16.38 23.94 -13.38
CA GLY A 108 15.66 23.46 -14.57
C GLY A 108 14.14 23.59 -14.49
N GLY A 109 13.59 24.00 -13.33
CA GLY A 109 12.13 24.11 -13.10
C GLY A 109 11.64 23.40 -11.87
N GLU A 110 10.33 23.19 -11.82
CA GLU A 110 9.63 22.48 -10.76
C GLU A 110 9.10 21.16 -11.30
N TYR A 111 9.33 20.10 -10.53
CA TYR A 111 8.98 18.73 -10.91
C TYR A 111 8.39 17.96 -9.72
N GLU A 112 7.68 16.88 -10.02
CA GLU A 112 7.10 16.00 -9.02
C GLU A 112 7.48 14.55 -9.31
N VAL A 113 7.90 13.83 -8.26
CA VAL A 113 8.09 12.37 -8.29
C VAL A 113 7.08 11.77 -7.35
N ALA A 114 6.13 11.01 -7.88
CA ALA A 114 5.08 10.37 -7.09
C ALA A 114 5.65 9.19 -6.30
N PHE A 115 5.08 8.88 -5.13
CA PHE A 115 5.33 7.63 -4.44
C PHE A 115 4.05 7.00 -3.91
N THR A 116 4.06 5.67 -3.79
CA THR A 116 3.06 4.89 -3.09
C THR A 116 3.77 3.99 -2.09
N ALA A 117 3.56 4.23 -0.79
CA ALA A 117 4.08 3.42 0.29
C ALA A 117 3.02 2.40 0.71
N ILE A 118 3.39 1.12 0.76
CA ILE A 118 2.51 0.00 1.09
C ILE A 118 3.14 -0.78 2.23
N ILE A 119 2.44 -0.85 3.38
CA ILE A 119 2.84 -1.75 4.46
C ILE A 119 2.40 -3.16 4.10
N GLU A 120 3.36 -4.06 3.92
CA GLU A 120 3.10 -5.43 3.50
C GLU A 120 2.22 -6.16 4.53
N LYS A 121 1.20 -6.86 4.04
CA LYS A 121 0.40 -7.73 4.88
C LYS A 121 1.16 -9.03 5.14
N PRO A 122 1.02 -9.65 6.33
CA PRO A 122 1.54 -10.97 6.54
C PRO A 122 0.96 -11.95 5.52
N TYR A 123 1.75 -12.95 5.16
CA TYR A 123 1.35 -13.98 4.21
C TYR A 123 1.91 -15.33 4.63
N VAL A 124 1.30 -16.40 4.13
CA VAL A 124 1.86 -17.75 4.25
C VAL A 124 2.31 -18.21 2.87
N MET A 125 3.54 -18.72 2.79
CA MET A 125 4.01 -19.37 1.57
C MET A 125 3.54 -20.80 1.52
N THR A 126 2.96 -21.18 0.39
CA THR A 126 2.54 -22.55 0.06
C THR A 126 3.23 -23.00 -1.22
N ALA A 127 3.10 -24.28 -1.55
CA ALA A 127 3.57 -24.79 -2.85
C ALA A 127 2.89 -24.12 -4.06
N TYR A 128 1.75 -23.48 -3.84
CA TYR A 128 0.95 -22.81 -4.87
C TYR A 128 1.08 -21.28 -4.86
N GLY A 129 1.99 -20.75 -4.05
CA GLY A 129 2.27 -19.32 -3.94
C GLY A 129 1.89 -18.70 -2.60
N LYS A 130 1.91 -17.38 -2.55
CA LYS A 130 1.55 -16.59 -1.36
C LYS A 130 0.05 -16.64 -1.09
N VAL A 131 -0.32 -16.83 0.18
CA VAL A 131 -1.69 -16.70 0.69
C VAL A 131 -1.72 -15.55 1.68
N GLN A 132 -2.30 -14.43 1.28
CA GLN A 132 -2.39 -13.20 2.07
C GLN A 132 -3.81 -12.65 2.18
N SER A 133 -4.78 -13.35 1.61
CA SER A 133 -6.20 -12.96 1.60
C SER A 133 -7.11 -14.18 1.58
N THR A 134 -8.39 -13.95 1.85
CA THR A 134 -9.42 -15.00 1.69
C THR A 134 -9.59 -15.46 0.24
N ASP A 135 -9.33 -14.58 -0.73
CA ASP A 135 -9.40 -14.97 -2.14
C ASP A 135 -8.23 -15.88 -2.55
N ASP A 136 -7.03 -15.65 -1.98
CA ASP A 136 -5.92 -16.59 -2.16
C ASP A 136 -6.23 -17.94 -1.51
N PHE A 137 -6.82 -17.92 -0.32
CA PHE A 137 -7.24 -19.15 0.36
C PHE A 137 -8.28 -19.92 -0.43
N LYS A 138 -9.29 -19.27 -1.03
CA LYS A 138 -10.24 -19.92 -1.93
C LYS A 138 -9.56 -20.59 -3.13
N ARG A 139 -8.58 -19.89 -3.74
CA ARG A 139 -7.81 -20.43 -4.86
C ARG A 139 -7.00 -21.66 -4.45
N LEU A 140 -6.38 -21.60 -3.27
CA LEU A 140 -5.67 -22.74 -2.70
C LEU A 140 -6.62 -23.92 -2.46
N ALA A 141 -7.77 -23.70 -1.84
CA ALA A 141 -8.75 -24.77 -1.54
C ALA A 141 -9.30 -25.46 -2.79
N ILE A 142 -9.38 -24.74 -3.90
CA ILE A 142 -9.76 -25.32 -5.21
C ILE A 142 -8.62 -26.20 -5.77
N LYS A 143 -7.37 -25.80 -5.57
CA LYS A 143 -6.20 -26.49 -6.11
C LYS A 143 -5.77 -27.67 -5.25
N ASP A 144 -5.75 -27.48 -3.95
CA ASP A 144 -5.33 -28.47 -2.96
C ASP A 144 -6.09 -28.25 -1.66
N PHE A 145 -7.14 -29.02 -1.50
CA PHE A 145 -8.02 -28.95 -0.34
C PHE A 145 -7.31 -29.37 0.95
N SER A 146 -6.43 -30.39 0.88
CA SER A 146 -5.69 -30.87 2.04
C SER A 146 -4.71 -29.82 2.58
N GLU A 147 -3.99 -29.14 1.69
CA GLU A 147 -3.10 -28.05 2.08
C GLU A 147 -3.91 -26.85 2.64
N ALA A 148 -5.06 -26.55 2.07
CA ALA A 148 -5.96 -25.51 2.60
C ALA A 148 -6.49 -25.89 3.99
N GLN A 149 -6.83 -27.15 4.27
CA GLN A 149 -7.19 -27.62 5.61
C GLN A 149 -6.06 -27.44 6.62
N ARG A 150 -4.83 -27.81 6.23
CA ARG A 150 -3.65 -27.62 7.06
C ARG A 150 -3.46 -26.14 7.40
N LEU A 151 -3.57 -25.29 6.37
CA LEU A 151 -3.41 -23.85 6.50
C LEU A 151 -4.51 -23.23 7.38
N PHE A 152 -5.77 -23.62 7.20
CA PHE A 152 -6.90 -23.12 7.97
C PHE A 152 -6.70 -23.22 9.48
N ARG A 153 -6.02 -24.29 9.93
CA ARG A 153 -5.75 -24.55 11.35
C ARG A 153 -4.44 -23.90 11.83
N SER A 154 -3.63 -23.39 10.93
CA SER A 154 -2.31 -22.84 11.27
C SER A 154 -2.42 -21.50 12.00
N ARG A 155 -1.40 -21.21 12.82
CA ARG A 155 -1.26 -19.92 13.48
C ARG A 155 -0.93 -18.82 12.46
N GLU A 156 -0.12 -19.15 11.48
CA GLU A 156 0.32 -18.23 10.43
C GLU A 156 -0.86 -17.68 9.65
N PHE A 157 -1.82 -18.52 9.29
CA PHE A 157 -3.03 -18.08 8.59
C PHE A 157 -3.94 -17.24 9.47
N TYR A 158 -3.98 -17.50 10.79
CA TYR A 158 -4.67 -16.64 11.73
C TYR A 158 -4.12 -15.22 11.72
N GLU A 159 -2.79 -15.05 11.71
CA GLU A 159 -2.15 -13.74 11.63
C GLU A 159 -2.44 -13.03 10.30
N VAL A 160 -2.52 -13.77 9.21
CA VAL A 160 -2.91 -13.22 7.89
C VAL A 160 -4.33 -12.67 7.94
N LEU A 161 -5.29 -13.48 8.40
CA LEU A 161 -6.71 -13.10 8.40
C LEU A 161 -7.07 -12.02 9.41
N LYS A 162 -6.25 -11.80 10.44
CA LYS A 162 -6.42 -10.72 11.41
C LYS A 162 -6.47 -9.32 10.76
N TYR A 163 -5.88 -9.18 9.58
CA TYR A 163 -5.86 -7.93 8.80
C TYR A 163 -6.88 -7.89 7.66
N GLU A 164 -7.71 -8.92 7.55
CA GLU A 164 -8.90 -8.88 6.69
C GLU A 164 -10.00 -8.00 7.29
N ASN A 165 -11.10 -7.85 6.56
CA ASN A 165 -12.22 -7.11 7.12
C ASN A 165 -12.74 -7.82 8.40
N PRO A 166 -13.24 -7.06 9.39
CA PRO A 166 -13.65 -7.61 10.69
C PRO A 166 -14.68 -8.74 10.60
N ARG A 167 -15.60 -8.68 9.64
CA ARG A 167 -16.64 -9.73 9.47
C ARG A 167 -16.02 -11.05 9.05
N THR A 168 -15.12 -11.02 8.08
CA THR A 168 -14.41 -12.22 7.61
C THR A 168 -13.54 -12.80 8.71
N PHE A 169 -12.81 -11.95 9.45
CA PHE A 169 -11.99 -12.41 10.55
C PHE A 169 -12.84 -13.03 11.67
N HIS A 170 -13.95 -12.41 12.07
CA HIS A 170 -14.84 -12.97 13.08
C HIS A 170 -15.46 -14.30 12.65
N LEU A 171 -15.85 -14.43 11.39
CA LEU A 171 -16.33 -15.70 10.86
C LEU A 171 -15.27 -16.79 11.01
N TYR A 172 -14.04 -16.52 10.58
CA TYR A 172 -12.92 -17.45 10.68
C TYR A 172 -12.60 -17.83 12.14
N ASP A 173 -12.49 -16.82 13.03
CA ASP A 173 -12.15 -17.04 14.43
C ASP A 173 -13.21 -17.86 15.17
N ASN A 174 -14.48 -17.64 14.85
CA ASN A 174 -15.58 -18.46 15.37
C ASN A 174 -15.51 -19.90 14.86
N MET A 175 -15.32 -20.10 13.54
CA MET A 175 -15.20 -21.45 12.97
C MET A 175 -14.03 -22.21 13.57
N ARG A 176 -12.88 -21.54 13.74
CA ARG A 176 -11.68 -22.13 14.33
C ARG A 176 -11.88 -22.54 15.80
N LYS A 177 -12.63 -21.75 16.58
CA LYS A 177 -12.85 -22.03 18.01
C LYS A 177 -13.84 -23.16 18.25
N TRP A 178 -14.88 -23.25 17.43
CA TRP A 178 -16.03 -24.10 17.71
C TRP A 178 -16.08 -25.35 16.87
N ALA A 179 -15.44 -25.36 15.70
CA ALA A 179 -15.43 -26.50 14.81
C ALA A 179 -14.05 -27.18 14.82
N LEU A 180 -13.99 -28.35 15.39
CA LEU A 180 -12.78 -29.18 15.47
C LEU A 180 -12.64 -30.10 14.27
N ASP A 181 -13.60 -30.13 13.36
CA ASP A 181 -13.71 -31.05 12.24
C ASP A 181 -13.49 -30.40 10.86
N GLU A 182 -13.50 -31.22 9.84
CA GLU A 182 -13.26 -30.82 8.46
C GLU A 182 -14.36 -29.90 7.92
N GLN A 183 -15.55 -30.00 8.45
CA GLN A 183 -16.73 -29.26 8.04
C GLN A 183 -16.55 -27.75 8.27
N ALA A 184 -15.77 -27.34 9.27
CA ALA A 184 -15.55 -25.93 9.60
C ALA A 184 -14.95 -25.13 8.44
N MET A 185 -14.02 -25.73 7.70
CA MET A 185 -13.41 -25.04 6.56
C MET A 185 -14.36 -24.93 5.39
N GLU A 186 -15.18 -25.94 5.14
CA GLU A 186 -16.21 -25.89 4.10
C GLU A 186 -17.26 -24.81 4.40
N GLU A 187 -17.73 -24.75 5.63
CA GLU A 187 -18.65 -23.72 6.11
C GLU A 187 -18.04 -22.32 6.01
N PHE A 188 -16.75 -22.17 6.35
CA PHE A 188 -16.06 -20.90 6.17
C PHE A 188 -15.99 -20.50 4.69
N LEU A 189 -15.64 -21.41 3.79
CA LEU A 189 -15.59 -21.15 2.35
C LEU A 189 -16.97 -20.76 1.79
N VAL A 190 -18.03 -21.37 2.29
CA VAL A 190 -19.41 -20.98 1.94
C VAL A 190 -19.72 -19.59 2.46
N GLY A 191 -19.39 -19.31 3.73
CA GLY A 191 -19.65 -18.02 4.37
C GLY A 191 -18.95 -16.84 3.69
N ILE A 192 -17.71 -17.03 3.24
CA ILE A 192 -16.99 -15.97 2.51
C ILE A 192 -17.42 -15.79 1.06
N LYS A 193 -18.12 -16.75 0.47
CA LYS A 193 -18.78 -16.57 -0.84
C LYS A 193 -20.03 -15.71 -0.73
N GLN A 194 -20.77 -15.86 0.36
CA GLN A 194 -21.95 -15.06 0.65
C GLN A 194 -21.44 -13.74 1.28
N LYS A 195 -21.51 -12.64 0.56
CA LYS A 195 -21.00 -11.33 1.00
C LYS A 195 -21.67 -10.76 2.25
N GLU A 196 -22.66 -11.46 2.81
CA GLU A 196 -23.47 -11.03 3.95
C GLU A 196 -23.47 -12.10 5.05
N CYS A 197 -22.37 -12.20 5.82
CA CYS A 197 -22.39 -12.91 7.09
C CYS A 197 -22.78 -11.93 8.19
N ILE A 198 -23.92 -12.15 8.84
CA ILE A 198 -24.40 -11.40 9.99
C ILE A 198 -24.14 -12.27 11.24
N PHE A 199 -23.34 -11.76 12.18
CA PHE A 199 -23.22 -12.38 13.50
C PHE A 199 -24.27 -11.74 14.41
N LEU A 200 -25.23 -12.53 14.85
CA LEU A 200 -26.23 -12.13 15.80
C LEU A 200 -25.94 -12.83 17.13
N THR A 201 -25.70 -12.06 18.18
CA THR A 201 -25.75 -12.56 19.54
C THR A 201 -27.16 -12.33 20.03
N LEU A 202 -27.94 -13.38 20.10
CA LEU A 202 -29.31 -13.34 20.57
C LEU A 202 -29.33 -13.73 22.07
N GLN A 203 -29.85 -12.84 22.87
CA GLN A 203 -30.11 -13.11 24.30
C GLN A 203 -31.63 -13.29 24.47
N GLY A 204 -32.03 -14.49 24.81
CA GLY A 204 -33.45 -14.78 25.08
C GLY A 204 -33.82 -16.25 24.94
N GLU A 205 -34.89 -16.65 25.57
CA GLU A 205 -35.53 -17.95 25.42
C GLU A 205 -36.59 -17.84 24.32
N GLY A 206 -36.59 -18.77 23.36
CA GLY A 206 -37.66 -18.84 22.36
C GLY A 206 -37.25 -19.33 20.96
N MET A 207 -38.19 -19.32 20.03
CA MET A 207 -38.07 -19.82 18.65
C MET A 207 -37.38 -18.81 17.74
N LEU A 208 -36.27 -18.21 18.17
CA LEU A 208 -35.56 -17.13 17.46
C LEU A 208 -35.10 -17.51 16.05
N PHE A 209 -34.89 -18.79 15.80
CA PHE A 209 -34.50 -19.28 14.47
C PHE A 209 -35.64 -19.16 13.45
N GLU A 210 -36.85 -19.51 13.85
CA GLU A 210 -38.05 -19.40 12.98
C GLU A 210 -38.39 -17.94 12.73
N ASP A 211 -38.30 -17.08 13.77
CA ASP A 211 -38.54 -15.65 13.66
C ASP A 211 -37.51 -14.98 12.70
N LEU A 212 -36.25 -15.37 12.79
CA LEU A 212 -35.20 -14.89 11.87
C LEU A 212 -35.43 -15.37 10.45
N LYS A 213 -35.85 -16.64 10.28
CA LYS A 213 -36.15 -17.20 8.98
C LYS A 213 -37.34 -16.50 8.31
N GLU A 214 -38.36 -16.17 9.09
CA GLU A 214 -39.51 -15.41 8.63
C GLU A 214 -39.14 -13.97 8.27
N ALA A 215 -38.42 -13.27 9.14
CA ALA A 215 -37.97 -11.89 8.94
C ALA A 215 -37.02 -11.73 7.72
N THR A 216 -36.20 -12.72 7.45
CA THR A 216 -35.25 -12.70 6.32
C THR A 216 -35.77 -13.40 5.06
N LYS A 217 -37.02 -13.92 5.12
CA LYS A 217 -37.67 -14.70 4.03
C LYS A 217 -36.83 -15.91 3.60
N GLY A 218 -36.16 -16.54 4.54
CA GLY A 218 -35.33 -17.71 4.29
C GLY A 218 -34.00 -17.43 3.56
N SER A 219 -33.58 -16.18 3.46
CA SER A 219 -32.39 -15.79 2.71
C SER A 219 -31.07 -15.91 3.48
N PHE A 220 -31.04 -16.63 4.59
CA PHE A 220 -29.82 -16.85 5.38
C PHE A 220 -29.56 -18.34 5.61
N THR A 221 -28.29 -18.67 5.84
CA THR A 221 -27.87 -20.01 6.25
C THR A 221 -27.25 -19.91 7.64
N VAL A 222 -27.73 -20.73 8.58
CA VAL A 222 -27.09 -20.85 9.89
C VAL A 222 -25.86 -21.70 9.75
N ILE A 223 -24.71 -21.07 9.94
CA ILE A 223 -23.41 -21.75 9.87
C ILE A 223 -23.14 -22.53 11.16
N LYS A 224 -23.58 -22.03 12.30
CA LYS A 224 -23.54 -22.73 13.57
C LYS A 224 -24.58 -22.19 14.57
N ASN A 225 -25.26 -23.10 15.22
CA ASN A 225 -26.14 -22.85 16.35
C ASN A 225 -25.48 -23.38 17.63
N THR A 226 -25.16 -22.49 18.57
CA THR A 226 -24.54 -22.85 19.86
C THR A 226 -25.56 -22.66 20.97
N TRP A 227 -26.53 -23.52 21.03
CA TRP A 227 -27.44 -23.66 22.17
C TRP A 227 -26.89 -24.68 23.14
#